data_7fce7f345221b454b28f2c0bd7810cfc
#
_entry.id   7fce7f345221b454b28f2c0bd7810cfc
#
_cell.length_a   1.000
_cell.length_b   1.000
_cell.length_c   1.000
_cell.angle_alpha   90.00
_cell.angle_beta   90.00
_cell.angle_gamma   90.00
#
_symmetry.space_group_name_H-M   'P 1'
#
loop_
_entity.id
_entity.type
_entity.pdbx_description
1 polymer ?
#
loop_
_entity_poly.entity_id
_entity_poly.type
_entity_poly.pdbx_seq_one_letter_code
_entity_poly.pdbx_strand_id
1 'polypeptide(L)'
;SPMSRGLGDVYKRQSPWWSQGRDPAVIVDVCCGGGSLGLIAAEAFPGATVLLSDVESQAISLAAENGALHQQLDRVLMLRADLLSALRSGSADVVLANPPYVSRGAMAELPPEYCHEPRMALEADADGTELAVTLLREAVRVLTADGLMLLEVGETWVALEKRLPRVPFLWLELPQGGAGVAVILSLIHI
;
A
#
# COMPACT_ATOMS: atom_id res chain seq x y z
N SER A 1 25.01 1.37 -16.66
CA SER A 1 26.31 1.62 -16.00
C SER A 1 26.40 0.80 -14.71
N PRO A 2 27.54 0.15 -14.38
CA PRO A 2 27.71 -0.61 -13.13
C PRO A 2 27.51 0.23 -11.86
N MET A 3 27.65 1.55 -11.92
CA MET A 3 27.45 2.47 -10.79
C MET A 3 26.01 2.61 -10.33
N SER A 4 25.01 2.43 -11.20
CA SER A 4 23.60 2.57 -10.80
C SER A 4 23.07 1.39 -9.99
N ARG A 5 23.65 0.19 -10.16
CA ARG A 5 23.31 -0.99 -9.38
C ARG A 5 23.84 -0.94 -7.93
N GLY A 6 25.04 -0.38 -7.73
CA GLY A 6 25.66 -0.32 -6.40
C GLY A 6 24.98 0.64 -5.42
N LEU A 7 24.48 1.78 -5.89
CA LEU A 7 23.81 2.77 -5.05
C LEU A 7 22.42 2.27 -4.58
N GLY A 8 21.66 1.60 -5.46
CA GLY A 8 20.38 0.98 -5.09
C GLY A 8 20.52 -0.08 -4.00
N ASP A 9 21.56 -0.91 -4.07
CA ASP A 9 21.80 -1.97 -3.08
C ASP A 9 22.25 -1.45 -1.72
N VAL A 10 22.98 -0.34 -1.68
CA VAL A 10 23.42 0.29 -0.41
C VAL A 10 22.24 0.91 0.33
N TYR A 11 21.31 1.56 -0.35
CA TYR A 11 20.12 2.14 0.26
C TYR A 11 19.08 1.08 0.68
N LYS A 12 18.91 0.01 -0.07
CA LYS A 12 18.03 -1.12 0.25
C LYS A 12 18.44 -1.86 1.52
N ARG A 13 19.74 -1.93 1.82
CA ARG A 13 20.29 -2.62 3.01
C ARG A 13 20.22 -1.80 4.29
N GLN A 14 19.76 -0.57 4.25
CA GLN A 14 19.69 0.35 5.41
C GLN A 14 18.28 0.64 5.88
N SER A 15 17.29 -0.18 5.50
CA SER A 15 15.96 -0.02 6.05
C SER A 15 16.00 -0.22 7.57
N PRO A 16 15.62 0.77 8.38
CA PRO A 16 15.56 0.62 9.83
C PRO A 16 14.45 -0.36 10.26
N TRP A 17 13.59 -0.76 9.32
CA TRP A 17 12.39 -1.56 9.54
C TRP A 17 12.63 -3.05 9.38
N TRP A 18 13.71 -3.46 8.69
CA TRP A 18 14.08 -4.84 8.48
C TRP A 18 15.45 -5.18 9.05
N SER A 19 15.57 -6.37 9.61
CA SER A 19 16.86 -6.94 9.94
C SER A 19 17.78 -6.91 8.71
N GLN A 20 19.01 -6.45 8.88
CA GLN A 20 19.98 -6.27 7.79
C GLN A 20 20.06 -7.51 6.88
N GLY A 21 19.87 -7.29 5.59
CA GLY A 21 20.07 -8.31 4.55
C GLY A 21 18.84 -9.13 4.16
N ARG A 22 17.65 -8.83 4.69
CA ARG A 22 16.41 -9.50 4.29
C ARG A 22 15.60 -8.61 3.33
N ASP A 23 15.43 -9.08 2.10
CA ASP A 23 14.45 -8.51 1.16
C ASP A 23 13.09 -9.20 1.37
N PRO A 24 11.96 -8.50 1.15
CA PRO A 24 10.64 -9.11 1.21
C PRO A 24 10.50 -10.17 0.12
N ALA A 25 9.90 -11.31 0.45
CA ALA A 25 9.58 -12.36 -0.51
C ALA A 25 8.19 -12.14 -1.15
N VAL A 26 7.25 -11.62 -0.38
CA VAL A 26 5.87 -11.35 -0.83
C VAL A 26 5.45 -9.94 -0.46
N ILE A 27 5.07 -9.17 -1.47
CA ILE A 27 4.53 -7.81 -1.33
C ILE A 27 3.09 -7.82 -1.85
N VAL A 28 2.18 -7.21 -1.11
CA VAL A 28 0.78 -7.04 -1.51
C VAL A 28 0.49 -5.55 -1.64
N ASP A 29 0.03 -5.12 -2.80
CA ASP A 29 -0.51 -3.78 -3.04
C ASP A 29 -2.04 -3.90 -3.07
N VAL A 30 -2.71 -3.44 -2.02
CA VAL A 30 -4.16 -3.54 -1.85
C VAL A 30 -4.82 -2.18 -2.12
N CYS A 31 -5.99 -2.20 -2.76
CA CYS A 31 -6.60 -1.04 -3.41
C CYS A 31 -5.65 -0.47 -4.46
N CYS A 32 -5.08 -1.36 -5.28
CA CYS A 32 -3.93 -1.05 -6.13
C CYS A 32 -4.26 -0.10 -7.29
N GLY A 33 -5.54 0.07 -7.66
CA GLY A 33 -5.91 0.83 -8.84
C GLY A 33 -5.16 0.36 -10.08
N GLY A 34 -4.41 1.23 -10.74
CA GLY A 34 -3.55 0.88 -11.88
C GLY A 34 -2.25 0.15 -11.52
N GLY A 35 -2.02 -0.17 -10.25
CA GLY A 35 -0.88 -0.96 -9.77
C GLY A 35 0.43 -0.19 -9.61
N SER A 36 0.42 1.13 -9.59
CA SER A 36 1.65 1.94 -9.61
C SER A 36 2.58 1.65 -8.43
N LEU A 37 2.07 1.55 -7.21
CA LEU A 37 2.89 1.27 -6.02
C LEU A 37 3.50 -0.12 -6.08
N GLY A 38 2.71 -1.13 -6.40
CA GLY A 38 3.18 -2.50 -6.49
C GLY A 38 4.17 -2.72 -7.63
N LEU A 39 4.02 -2.06 -8.78
CA LEU A 39 4.96 -2.12 -9.89
C LEU A 39 6.31 -1.47 -9.53
N ILE A 40 6.30 -0.32 -8.84
CA ILE A 40 7.50 0.30 -8.29
C ILE A 40 8.17 -0.63 -7.26
N ALA A 41 7.38 -1.24 -6.38
CA ALA A 41 7.91 -2.21 -5.41
C ALA A 41 8.52 -3.44 -6.10
N ALA A 42 7.90 -3.93 -7.15
CA ALA A 42 8.44 -5.02 -7.97
C ALA A 42 9.80 -4.65 -8.58
N GLU A 43 9.97 -3.44 -9.07
CA GLU A 43 11.27 -2.96 -9.58
C GLU A 43 12.31 -2.83 -8.46
N ALA A 44 11.88 -2.31 -7.30
CA ALA A 44 12.75 -2.11 -6.15
C ALA A 44 13.23 -3.45 -5.53
N PHE A 45 12.40 -4.50 -5.57
CA PHE A 45 12.66 -5.82 -5.00
C PHE A 45 12.55 -6.93 -6.06
N PRO A 46 13.57 -7.11 -6.90
CA PRO A 46 13.52 -8.05 -8.03
C PRO A 46 13.28 -9.51 -7.64
N GLY A 47 13.56 -9.89 -6.38
CA GLY A 47 13.34 -11.23 -5.86
C GLY A 47 11.94 -11.45 -5.27
N ALA A 48 11.12 -10.39 -5.15
CA ALA A 48 9.80 -10.49 -4.56
C ALA A 48 8.73 -10.92 -5.57
N THR A 49 7.75 -11.67 -5.09
CA THR A 49 6.45 -11.81 -5.76
C THR A 49 5.56 -10.67 -5.30
N VAL A 50 4.97 -9.92 -6.23
CA VAL A 50 4.07 -8.81 -5.93
C VAL A 50 2.66 -9.18 -6.32
N LEU A 51 1.71 -9.00 -5.41
CA LEU A 51 0.29 -9.22 -5.65
C LEU A 51 -0.43 -7.86 -5.69
N LEU A 52 -1.00 -7.52 -6.84
CA LEU A 52 -1.86 -6.35 -7.03
C LEU A 52 -3.30 -6.77 -6.80
N SER A 53 -3.96 -6.18 -5.81
CA SER A 53 -5.32 -6.53 -5.40
C SER A 53 -6.24 -5.32 -5.41
N ASP A 54 -7.41 -5.47 -6.02
CA ASP A 54 -8.46 -4.47 -6.02
C ASP A 54 -9.84 -5.14 -6.10
N VAL A 55 -10.88 -4.47 -5.63
CA VAL A 55 -12.26 -4.94 -5.74
C VAL A 55 -12.82 -4.69 -7.15
N GLU A 56 -12.31 -3.66 -7.82
CA GLU A 56 -12.75 -3.23 -9.13
C GLU A 56 -12.06 -4.01 -10.25
N SER A 57 -12.85 -4.66 -11.10
CA SER A 57 -12.32 -5.41 -12.24
C SER A 57 -11.59 -4.54 -13.26
N GLN A 58 -12.01 -3.28 -13.41
CA GLN A 58 -11.36 -2.33 -14.32
C GLN A 58 -9.98 -1.93 -13.81
N ALA A 59 -9.81 -1.73 -12.48
CA ALA A 59 -8.53 -1.48 -11.86
C ALA A 59 -7.55 -2.64 -12.11
N ILE A 60 -8.01 -3.88 -11.90
CA ILE A 60 -7.21 -5.09 -12.15
C ILE A 60 -6.81 -5.21 -13.63
N SER A 61 -7.72 -4.89 -14.56
CA SER A 61 -7.39 -4.90 -16.00
C SER A 61 -6.30 -3.87 -16.33
N LEU A 62 -6.43 -2.64 -15.81
CA LEU A 62 -5.44 -1.59 -16.00
C LEU A 62 -4.09 -1.96 -15.37
N ALA A 63 -4.10 -2.53 -14.17
CA ALA A 63 -2.89 -3.03 -13.51
C ALA A 63 -2.17 -4.10 -14.33
N ALA A 64 -2.92 -5.01 -14.97
CA ALA A 64 -2.37 -6.02 -15.86
C ALA A 64 -1.74 -5.41 -17.12
N GLU A 65 -2.39 -4.41 -17.73
CA GLU A 65 -1.83 -3.68 -18.89
C GLU A 65 -0.53 -2.97 -18.50
N ASN A 66 -0.51 -2.28 -17.37
CA ASN A 66 0.68 -1.62 -16.85
C ASN A 66 1.80 -2.61 -16.54
N GLY A 67 1.48 -3.74 -15.89
CA GLY A 67 2.43 -4.82 -15.62
C GLY A 67 3.06 -5.40 -16.90
N ALA A 68 2.27 -5.53 -17.97
CA ALA A 68 2.75 -5.97 -19.27
C ALA A 68 3.69 -4.93 -19.90
N LEU A 69 3.34 -3.64 -19.84
CA LEU A 69 4.18 -2.55 -20.36
C LEU A 69 5.54 -2.51 -19.65
N HIS A 70 5.57 -2.78 -18.35
CA HIS A 70 6.80 -2.83 -17.55
C HIS A 70 7.51 -4.19 -17.59
N GLN A 71 7.01 -5.17 -18.36
CA GLN A 71 7.59 -6.52 -18.51
C GLN A 71 7.78 -7.26 -17.16
N GLN A 72 6.80 -7.14 -16.27
CA GLN A 72 6.89 -7.67 -14.89
C GLN A 72 5.90 -8.80 -14.59
N LEU A 73 5.14 -9.28 -15.59
CA LEU A 73 4.09 -10.28 -15.39
C LEU A 73 4.58 -11.66 -14.93
N ASP A 74 5.86 -11.91 -14.95
CA ASP A 74 6.48 -13.16 -14.45
C ASP A 74 6.42 -13.27 -12.92
N ARG A 75 6.31 -12.15 -12.20
CA ARG A 75 6.33 -12.09 -10.74
C ARG A 75 5.31 -11.10 -10.13
N VAL A 76 4.56 -10.41 -10.96
CA VAL A 76 3.46 -9.54 -10.56
C VAL A 76 2.14 -10.25 -10.90
N LEU A 77 1.38 -10.56 -9.86
CA LEU A 77 0.13 -11.30 -9.94
C LEU A 77 -1.04 -10.35 -9.70
N MET A 78 -2.17 -10.59 -10.36
CA MET A 78 -3.40 -9.82 -10.21
C MET A 78 -4.45 -10.62 -9.45
N LEU A 79 -5.11 -9.99 -8.48
CA LEU A 79 -6.17 -10.59 -7.71
C LEU A 79 -7.36 -9.63 -7.60
N ARG A 80 -8.53 -10.07 -8.01
CA ARG A 80 -9.75 -9.35 -7.68
C ARG A 80 -10.28 -9.84 -6.34
N ALA A 81 -10.20 -8.98 -5.31
CA ALA A 81 -10.67 -9.31 -3.95
C ALA A 81 -11.11 -8.07 -3.20
N ASP A 82 -11.93 -8.27 -2.18
CA ASP A 82 -12.28 -7.25 -1.21
C ASP A 82 -11.18 -7.20 -0.13
N LEU A 83 -10.41 -6.13 -0.15
CA LEU A 83 -9.26 -5.87 0.71
C LEU A 83 -8.29 -7.08 0.77
N LEU A 84 -7.94 -7.52 1.98
CA LEU A 84 -7.03 -8.65 2.22
C LEU A 84 -7.77 -9.96 2.53
N SER A 85 -9.10 -10.01 2.35
CA SER A 85 -9.97 -11.13 2.73
C SER A 85 -9.57 -12.48 2.12
N ALA A 86 -9.10 -12.47 0.87
CA ALA A 86 -8.70 -13.69 0.14
C ALA A 86 -7.31 -14.21 0.54
N LEU A 87 -6.53 -13.46 1.32
CA LEU A 87 -5.17 -13.84 1.68
C LEU A 87 -5.12 -14.68 2.94
N ARG A 88 -4.16 -15.60 2.97
CA ARG A 88 -3.91 -16.44 4.16
C ARG A 88 -3.18 -15.66 5.24
N SER A 89 -3.33 -16.11 6.49
CA SER A 89 -2.56 -15.59 7.62
C SER A 89 -1.05 -15.78 7.40
N GLY A 90 -0.26 -14.76 7.76
CA GLY A 90 1.19 -14.79 7.69
C GLY A 90 1.76 -14.97 6.27
N SER A 91 1.07 -14.48 5.24
CA SER A 91 1.44 -14.69 3.84
C SER A 91 2.12 -13.50 3.16
N ALA A 92 2.19 -12.34 3.79
CA ALA A 92 2.80 -11.14 3.23
C ALA A 92 3.89 -10.57 4.13
N ASP A 93 5.04 -10.23 3.54
CA ASP A 93 6.10 -9.50 4.24
C ASP A 93 5.85 -7.99 4.23
N VAL A 94 5.21 -7.50 3.17
CA VAL A 94 4.82 -6.09 3.03
C VAL A 94 3.40 -5.99 2.51
N VAL A 95 2.62 -5.11 3.14
CA VAL A 95 1.35 -4.63 2.62
C VAL A 95 1.49 -3.15 2.28
N LEU A 96 1.27 -2.80 1.03
CA LEU A 96 1.14 -1.42 0.55
C LEU A 96 -0.35 -1.13 0.43
N ALA A 97 -0.78 0.03 0.91
CA ALA A 97 -2.18 0.42 0.84
C ALA A 97 -2.33 1.94 0.67
N ASN A 98 -3.02 2.33 -0.39
CA ASN A 98 -3.51 3.68 -0.59
C ASN A 98 -5.04 3.61 -0.83
N PRO A 99 -5.82 3.30 0.21
CA PRO A 99 -7.27 3.19 0.08
C PRO A 99 -7.91 4.56 -0.14
N PRO A 100 -9.12 4.63 -0.73
CA PRO A 100 -9.85 5.88 -0.82
C PRO A 100 -10.12 6.45 0.58
N TYR A 101 -9.71 7.70 0.81
CA TYR A 101 -9.81 8.41 2.10
C TYR A 101 -10.56 9.73 2.02
N VAL A 102 -11.07 10.10 0.84
CA VAL A 102 -11.83 11.35 0.69
C VAL A 102 -13.25 11.15 1.21
N SER A 103 -13.62 11.91 2.26
CA SER A 103 -14.98 11.87 2.80
C SER A 103 -16.01 12.34 1.78
N ARG A 104 -17.26 11.86 1.90
CA ARG A 104 -18.37 12.29 1.02
C ARG A 104 -18.56 13.80 1.00
N GLY A 105 -18.32 14.47 2.11
CA GLY A 105 -18.40 15.94 2.20
C GLY A 105 -17.32 16.64 1.41
N ALA A 106 -16.10 16.15 1.47
CA ALA A 106 -14.95 16.71 0.75
C ALA A 106 -14.99 16.43 -0.76
N MET A 107 -15.66 15.35 -1.20
CA MET A 107 -15.86 15.04 -2.63
C MET A 107 -16.54 16.18 -3.41
N ALA A 108 -17.42 16.94 -2.76
CA ALA A 108 -18.12 18.07 -3.39
C ALA A 108 -17.23 19.28 -3.65
N GLU A 109 -16.05 19.34 -3.03
CA GLU A 109 -15.10 20.46 -3.09
C GLU A 109 -13.83 20.11 -3.90
N LEU A 110 -13.74 18.88 -4.46
CA LEU A 110 -12.57 18.45 -5.23
C LEU A 110 -12.44 19.23 -6.55
N PRO A 111 -11.19 19.59 -6.95
CA PRO A 111 -10.92 20.17 -8.25
C PRO A 111 -11.37 19.29 -9.43
N PRO A 112 -11.64 19.88 -10.61
CA PRO A 112 -12.14 19.13 -11.79
C PRO A 112 -11.23 17.99 -12.27
N GLU A 113 -9.95 18.04 -11.95
CA GLU A 113 -8.97 17.01 -12.33
C GLU A 113 -9.33 15.63 -11.74
N TYR A 114 -9.93 15.59 -10.56
CA TYR A 114 -10.38 14.36 -9.89
C TYR A 114 -11.67 13.77 -10.46
N CYS A 115 -12.35 14.50 -11.35
CA CYS A 115 -13.57 13.99 -12.02
C CYS A 115 -13.33 12.83 -12.99
N HIS A 116 -12.08 12.53 -13.32
CA HIS A 116 -11.69 11.45 -14.22
C HIS A 116 -11.40 10.13 -13.51
N GLU A 117 -11.26 10.15 -12.18
CA GLU A 117 -11.10 8.93 -11.39
C GLU A 117 -12.46 8.30 -11.05
N PRO A 118 -12.56 6.96 -10.98
CA PRO A 118 -13.79 6.30 -10.56
C PRO A 118 -14.22 6.81 -9.18
N ARG A 119 -15.50 7.15 -9.02
CA ARG A 119 -16.03 7.66 -7.74
C ARG A 119 -15.70 6.76 -6.54
N MET A 120 -15.74 5.44 -6.74
CA MET A 120 -15.40 4.46 -5.70
C MET A 120 -13.93 4.49 -5.30
N ALA A 121 -13.03 4.96 -6.17
CA ALA A 121 -11.62 5.10 -5.84
C ALA A 121 -11.32 6.30 -4.92
N LEU A 122 -12.27 7.26 -4.79
CA LEU A 122 -12.11 8.47 -4.00
C LEU A 122 -13.06 8.52 -2.80
N GLU A 123 -14.21 7.82 -2.86
CA GLU A 123 -15.27 7.93 -1.87
C GLU A 123 -15.02 7.02 -0.66
N ALA A 124 -14.80 7.64 0.51
CA ALA A 124 -14.73 6.97 1.80
C ALA A 124 -16.01 7.22 2.62
N ASP A 125 -16.09 6.64 3.83
CA ASP A 125 -17.13 6.87 4.81
C ASP A 125 -17.14 8.31 5.36
N ALA A 126 -18.01 8.62 6.34
CA ALA A 126 -18.25 9.98 6.82
C ALA A 126 -16.99 10.71 7.32
N ASP A 127 -16.02 9.99 7.91
CA ASP A 127 -14.74 10.52 8.40
C ASP A 127 -13.50 10.04 7.61
N GLY A 128 -13.71 9.22 6.58
CA GLY A 128 -12.65 8.71 5.71
C GLY A 128 -11.74 7.67 6.34
N THR A 129 -12.05 7.14 7.52
CA THR A 129 -11.14 6.23 8.25
C THR A 129 -11.56 4.78 8.30
N GLU A 130 -12.83 4.43 7.99
CA GLU A 130 -13.38 3.07 8.19
C GLU A 130 -12.62 2.02 7.40
N LEU A 131 -12.30 2.33 6.14
CA LEU A 131 -11.57 1.40 5.28
C LEU A 131 -10.15 1.16 5.78
N ALA A 132 -9.45 2.23 6.22
CA ALA A 132 -8.13 2.12 6.83
C ALA A 132 -8.15 1.29 8.12
N VAL A 133 -9.17 1.46 8.96
CA VAL A 133 -9.36 0.64 10.17
C VAL A 133 -9.56 -0.83 9.82
N THR A 134 -10.36 -1.13 8.80
CA THR A 134 -10.59 -2.50 8.35
C THR A 134 -9.32 -3.13 7.79
N LEU A 135 -8.58 -2.38 6.94
CA LEU A 135 -7.29 -2.81 6.41
C LEU A 135 -6.27 -3.11 7.51
N LEU A 136 -6.17 -2.25 8.52
CA LEU A 136 -5.27 -2.46 9.65
C LEU A 136 -5.60 -3.76 10.41
N ARG A 137 -6.88 -4.04 10.66
CA ARG A 137 -7.32 -5.29 11.31
C ARG A 137 -6.96 -6.52 10.47
N GLU A 138 -7.17 -6.47 9.15
CA GLU A 138 -6.84 -7.57 8.27
C GLU A 138 -5.33 -7.75 8.10
N ALA A 139 -4.57 -6.65 8.06
CA ALA A 139 -3.12 -6.66 7.95
C ALA A 139 -2.44 -7.41 9.11
N VAL A 140 -2.96 -7.27 10.34
CA VAL A 140 -2.48 -8.05 11.50
C VAL A 140 -2.52 -9.56 11.25
N ARG A 141 -3.52 -10.03 10.54
CA ARG A 141 -3.67 -11.45 10.18
C ARG A 141 -2.75 -11.86 9.05
N VAL A 142 -2.62 -10.99 8.04
CA VAL A 142 -1.97 -11.33 6.76
C VAL A 142 -0.46 -11.17 6.82
N LEU A 143 0.04 -10.21 7.60
CA LEU A 143 1.48 -9.98 7.72
C LEU A 143 2.20 -11.14 8.39
N THR A 144 3.42 -11.42 7.92
CA THR A 144 4.38 -12.27 8.64
C THR A 144 4.80 -11.61 9.96
N ALA A 145 5.42 -12.36 10.87
CA ALA A 145 5.83 -11.84 12.19
C ALA A 145 6.75 -10.61 12.09
N ASP A 146 7.61 -10.55 11.08
CA ASP A 146 8.51 -9.43 10.82
C ASP A 146 8.01 -8.53 9.67
N GLY A 147 6.74 -8.68 9.28
CA GLY A 147 6.15 -7.93 8.19
C GLY A 147 5.83 -6.48 8.56
N LEU A 148 5.56 -5.65 7.56
CA LEU A 148 5.13 -4.29 7.76
C LEU A 148 4.03 -3.88 6.77
N MET A 149 3.26 -2.88 7.18
CA MET A 149 2.31 -2.19 6.31
C MET A 149 2.77 -0.75 6.09
N LEU A 150 2.73 -0.32 4.83
CA LEU A 150 2.83 1.08 4.43
C LEU A 150 1.41 1.54 4.06
N LEU A 151 0.89 2.49 4.81
CA LEU A 151 -0.49 2.98 4.67
C LEU A 151 -0.49 4.48 4.38
N GLU A 152 -1.12 4.88 3.28
CA GLU A 152 -1.40 6.28 2.95
C GLU A 152 -2.88 6.58 3.21
N VAL A 153 -3.15 7.64 3.96
CA VAL A 153 -4.51 8.09 4.32
C VAL A 153 -4.69 9.61 4.16
N GLY A 154 -3.71 10.28 3.58
CA GLY A 154 -3.78 11.74 3.33
C GLY A 154 -4.18 12.53 4.59
N GLU A 155 -5.03 13.52 4.42
CA GLU A 155 -5.46 14.44 5.50
C GLU A 155 -6.24 13.74 6.63
N THR A 156 -6.72 12.50 6.44
CA THR A 156 -7.51 11.81 7.47
C THR A 156 -6.64 11.19 8.58
N TRP A 157 -5.32 11.31 8.49
CA TRP A 157 -4.37 10.73 9.45
C TRP A 157 -4.63 11.14 10.90
N VAL A 158 -5.02 12.41 11.14
CA VAL A 158 -5.33 12.92 12.48
C VAL A 158 -6.58 12.24 13.06
N ALA A 159 -7.60 12.00 12.23
CA ALA A 159 -8.82 11.29 12.63
C ALA A 159 -8.52 9.81 12.90
N LEU A 160 -7.71 9.18 12.06
CA LEU A 160 -7.31 7.79 12.22
C LEU A 160 -6.52 7.57 13.52
N GLU A 161 -5.56 8.43 13.83
CA GLU A 161 -4.76 8.36 15.06
C GLU A 161 -5.63 8.50 16.32
N LYS A 162 -6.58 9.44 16.31
CA LYS A 162 -7.56 9.60 17.39
C LYS A 162 -8.44 8.37 17.57
N ARG A 163 -8.84 7.73 16.47
CA ARG A 163 -9.69 6.54 16.47
C ARG A 163 -8.95 5.29 16.97
N LEU A 164 -7.64 5.21 16.69
CA LEU A 164 -6.78 4.08 17.04
C LEU A 164 -5.56 4.50 17.90
N PRO A 165 -5.79 5.03 19.12
CA PRO A 165 -4.71 5.63 19.94
C PRO A 165 -3.67 4.62 20.46
N ARG A 166 -3.91 3.32 20.28
CA ARG A 166 -2.98 2.25 20.67
C ARG A 166 -2.11 1.77 19.52
N VAL A 167 -2.44 2.14 18.29
CA VAL A 167 -1.63 1.78 17.13
C VAL A 167 -0.44 2.74 17.06
N PRO A 168 0.79 2.28 17.18
CA PRO A 168 1.95 3.14 17.07
C PRO A 168 2.25 3.40 15.61
N PHE A 169 1.55 4.37 15.04
CA PHE A 169 1.82 4.85 13.70
C PHE A 169 3.18 5.55 13.65
N LEU A 170 4.03 5.13 12.73
CA LEU A 170 5.27 5.81 12.41
C LEU A 170 5.04 6.68 11.18
N TRP A 171 4.55 7.89 11.42
CA TRP A 171 4.27 8.85 10.33
C TRP A 171 5.56 9.30 9.65
N LEU A 172 5.60 9.21 8.33
CA LEU A 172 6.77 9.57 7.53
C LEU A 172 6.67 11.03 7.09
N GLU A 173 7.76 11.77 7.28
CA GLU A 173 7.95 13.08 6.68
C GLU A 173 8.60 12.90 5.30
N LEU A 174 7.87 13.21 4.24
CA LEU A 174 8.36 13.09 2.87
C LEU A 174 9.01 14.39 2.41
N PRO A 175 10.24 14.36 1.85
CA PRO A 175 10.99 15.57 1.48
C PRO A 175 10.28 16.47 0.46
N GLN A 176 9.35 15.91 -0.33
CA GLN A 176 8.62 16.63 -1.37
C GLN A 176 7.22 17.05 -0.91
N GLY A 177 6.92 16.94 0.38
CA GLY A 177 5.59 17.14 0.92
C GLY A 177 4.75 15.86 0.81
N GLY A 178 3.52 15.94 1.33
CA GLY A 178 2.61 14.82 1.51
C GLY A 178 2.48 14.48 2.99
N ALA A 179 1.25 14.35 3.46
CA ALA A 179 0.93 13.97 4.83
C ALA A 179 0.18 12.63 4.83
N GLY A 180 0.16 11.96 5.99
CA GLY A 180 -0.66 10.76 6.17
C GLY A 180 -0.11 9.48 5.57
N VAL A 181 1.20 9.35 5.44
CA VAL A 181 1.86 8.09 5.13
C VAL A 181 2.47 7.51 6.41
N ALA A 182 2.07 6.31 6.79
CA ALA A 182 2.56 5.63 7.99
C ALA A 182 3.18 4.28 7.69
N VAL A 183 4.20 3.92 8.48
CA VAL A 183 4.68 2.53 8.61
C VAL A 183 4.10 1.93 9.88
N ILE A 184 3.56 0.72 9.78
CA ILE A 184 3.04 -0.06 10.88
C ILE A 184 3.74 -1.43 10.88
N LEU A 185 4.40 -1.78 11.98
CA LEU A 185 5.13 -3.04 12.12
C LEU A 185 4.23 -4.15 12.64
N SER A 186 4.34 -5.36 12.11
CA SER A 186 3.55 -6.54 12.51
C SER A 186 3.79 -7.00 13.96
N LEU A 187 4.96 -6.71 14.53
CA LEU A 187 5.30 -7.03 15.93
C LEU A 187 4.44 -6.30 16.97
N ILE A 188 3.61 -5.38 16.51
CA ILE A 188 2.74 -4.59 17.34
C ILE A 188 1.41 -5.34 17.46
N HIS A 189 1.20 -5.96 18.61
CA HIS A 189 -0.11 -6.53 18.95
C HIS A 189 -1.11 -5.38 19.10
N ILE A 190 -1.91 -5.16 18.06
CA ILE A 190 -3.01 -4.20 18.04
C ILE A 190 -4.20 -4.75 18.85
#